data_4c1e2f1bcac354e1ad187b00c5527504
#
_entry.id   4c1e2f1bcac354e1ad187b00c5527504
#
_cell.length_a   1.000
_cell.length_b   1.000
_cell.length_c   1.000
_cell.angle_alpha   90.00
_cell.angle_beta   90.00
_cell.angle_gamma   90.00
#
_symmetry.space_group_name_H-M   'P 1'
#
loop_
_entity.id
_entity.type
_entity.pdbx_description
1 polymer ?
#
loop_
_entity_poly.entity_id
_entity_poly.type
_entity_poly.pdbx_seq_one_letter_code
_entity_poly.pdbx_strand_id
1 'polypeptide(L)'
;MSEKKFDEWFGVPRKEIAWYPKIDPATCIGCGLCTVVCGRSVYSYDLVDKKPVVVKPYNCLVGCQTCANLCPVGAIEFPDPQIVRDEARKRKIFTKVKKLLNERFAGQLIETAKSYSEEISSQEKKMKEMDRKHE
;
A
#
# COMPACT_ATOMS: atom_id res chain seq x y z
N MET A 1 9.49 -3.26 -18.57
CA MET A 1 9.50 -4.70 -18.63
C MET A 1 9.19 -5.37 -17.32
N SER A 2 9.83 -4.96 -16.23
CA SER A 2 9.45 -5.42 -14.90
C SER A 2 8.03 -4.99 -14.48
N GLU A 3 7.40 -4.15 -15.26
CA GLU A 3 6.13 -3.51 -14.94
C GLU A 3 4.90 -4.36 -15.18
N LYS A 4 5.02 -5.44 -15.92
CA LYS A 4 3.92 -6.36 -16.17
C LYS A 4 3.33 -6.92 -14.87
N LYS A 5 4.14 -7.04 -13.83
CA LYS A 5 3.69 -7.51 -12.51
C LYS A 5 2.69 -6.58 -11.85
N PHE A 6 2.60 -5.33 -12.31
CA PHE A 6 1.67 -4.33 -11.77
C PHE A 6 0.46 -4.08 -12.67
N ASP A 7 0.37 -4.78 -13.81
CA ASP A 7 -0.67 -4.56 -14.81
C ASP A 7 -2.05 -5.10 -14.38
N GLU A 8 -2.08 -5.99 -13.41
CA GLU A 8 -3.32 -6.63 -12.95
C GLU A 8 -3.45 -6.61 -11.43
N TRP A 9 -4.68 -6.54 -10.97
CA TRP A 9 -5.05 -6.69 -9.56
C TRP A 9 -6.06 -7.83 -9.45
N PHE A 10 -5.60 -8.98 -8.92
CA PHE A 10 -6.40 -10.21 -8.86
C PHE A 10 -7.00 -10.59 -10.22
N GLY A 11 -6.21 -10.49 -11.29
CA GLY A 11 -6.65 -10.80 -12.64
C GLY A 11 -7.47 -9.71 -13.33
N VAL A 12 -7.76 -8.61 -12.63
CA VAL A 12 -8.47 -7.46 -13.19
C VAL A 12 -7.44 -6.48 -13.77
N PRO A 13 -7.62 -6.02 -15.02
CA PRO A 13 -6.70 -5.02 -15.57
C PRO A 13 -6.63 -3.81 -14.65
N ARG A 14 -5.41 -3.46 -14.22
CA ARG A 14 -5.19 -2.41 -13.21
C ARG A 14 -5.73 -1.05 -13.62
N LYS A 15 -5.68 -0.76 -14.93
CA LYS A 15 -6.16 0.51 -15.49
C LYS A 15 -7.68 0.71 -15.37
N GLU A 16 -8.42 -0.35 -15.11
CA GLU A 16 -9.87 -0.27 -14.92
C GLU A 16 -10.24 0.19 -13.51
N ILE A 17 -9.27 0.25 -12.59
CA ILE A 17 -9.52 0.65 -11.20
C ILE A 17 -8.96 2.05 -10.97
N ALA A 18 -9.84 2.98 -10.63
CA ALA A 18 -9.48 4.39 -10.44
C ALA A 18 -8.86 4.63 -9.05
N TRP A 19 -7.72 4.01 -8.81
CA TRP A 19 -6.94 4.19 -7.58
C TRP A 19 -5.54 4.66 -7.94
N TYR A 20 -5.19 5.89 -7.58
CA TYR A 20 -3.88 6.48 -7.82
C TYR A 20 -3.70 7.73 -6.98
N PRO A 21 -2.46 8.10 -6.64
CA PRO A 21 -2.21 9.32 -5.85
C PRO A 21 -2.28 10.57 -6.71
N LYS A 22 -2.66 11.68 -6.06
CA LYS A 22 -2.56 13.01 -6.64
C LYS A 22 -1.74 13.87 -5.68
N ILE A 23 -0.78 14.61 -6.21
CA ILE A 23 0.06 15.52 -5.43
C ILE A 23 -0.40 16.94 -5.66
N ASP A 24 -0.60 17.69 -4.56
CA ASP A 24 -0.83 19.13 -4.62
C ASP A 24 0.53 19.84 -4.63
N PRO A 25 0.96 20.37 -5.77
CA PRO A 25 2.28 21.00 -5.85
C PRO A 25 2.42 22.26 -4.99
N ALA A 26 1.32 22.93 -4.70
CA ALA A 26 1.35 24.12 -3.84
C ALA A 26 1.64 23.78 -2.37
N THR A 27 1.18 22.62 -1.91
CA THR A 27 1.39 22.16 -0.53
C THR A 27 2.69 21.39 -0.36
N CYS A 28 3.11 20.67 -1.40
CA CYS A 28 4.29 19.80 -1.38
C CYS A 28 5.57 20.57 -1.12
N ILE A 29 6.37 20.12 -0.15
CA ILE A 29 7.66 20.75 0.21
C ILE A 29 8.88 20.09 -0.46
N GLY A 30 8.65 19.07 -1.28
CA GLY A 30 9.74 18.42 -2.02
C GLY A 30 10.62 17.49 -1.20
N CYS A 31 10.14 16.97 -0.08
CA CYS A 31 10.95 16.10 0.79
C CYS A 31 11.33 14.77 0.15
N GLY A 32 10.59 14.31 -0.87
CA GLY A 32 10.89 13.10 -1.62
C GLY A 32 10.56 11.78 -0.92
N LEU A 33 9.98 11.82 0.26
CA LEU A 33 9.68 10.63 1.04
C LEU A 33 8.74 9.67 0.28
N CYS A 34 7.71 10.21 -0.39
CA CYS A 34 6.78 9.42 -1.19
C CYS A 34 7.48 8.66 -2.30
N THR A 35 8.44 9.29 -2.96
CA THR A 35 9.22 8.68 -4.05
C THR A 35 10.09 7.52 -3.55
N VAL A 36 10.69 7.70 -2.38
CA VAL A 36 11.60 6.69 -1.79
C VAL A 36 10.81 5.54 -1.18
N VAL A 37 9.70 5.81 -0.50
CA VAL A 37 8.93 4.78 0.20
C VAL A 37 8.14 3.88 -0.75
N CYS A 38 7.75 4.39 -1.92
CA CYS A 38 6.97 3.62 -2.89
C CYS A 38 7.87 2.64 -3.65
N GLY A 39 7.71 1.34 -3.38
CA GLY A 39 8.47 0.29 -4.05
C GLY A 39 7.92 -0.12 -5.41
N ARG A 40 6.91 0.59 -5.95
CA ARG A 40 6.25 0.23 -7.19
C ARG A 40 6.50 1.23 -8.33
N SER A 41 7.43 2.15 -8.12
CA SER A 41 7.85 3.13 -9.16
C SER A 41 6.73 4.05 -9.65
N VAL A 42 5.76 4.35 -8.79
CA VAL A 42 4.66 5.28 -9.12
C VAL A 42 5.19 6.68 -9.35
N TYR A 43 6.22 7.08 -8.59
CA TYR A 43 6.78 8.42 -8.61
C TYR A 43 8.16 8.47 -9.25
N SER A 44 8.47 9.60 -9.89
CA SER A 44 9.82 10.02 -10.21
C SER A 44 10.07 11.33 -9.47
N TYR A 45 11.34 11.74 -9.37
CA TYR A 45 11.70 12.97 -8.67
C TYR A 45 12.42 13.93 -9.61
N ASP A 46 11.88 15.15 -9.72
CA ASP A 46 12.48 16.20 -10.51
C ASP A 46 13.50 16.95 -9.64
N LEU A 47 14.78 16.74 -9.93
CA LEU A 47 15.87 17.37 -9.17
C LEU A 47 16.00 18.88 -9.44
N VAL A 48 15.49 19.37 -10.56
CA VAL A 48 15.52 20.80 -10.91
C VAL A 48 14.49 21.56 -10.09
N ASP A 49 13.23 21.14 -10.15
CA ASP A 49 12.15 21.76 -9.41
C ASP A 49 12.06 21.25 -7.96
N LYS A 50 12.81 20.18 -7.63
CA LYS A 50 12.81 19.52 -6.32
C LYS A 50 11.40 19.10 -5.89
N LYS A 51 10.70 18.43 -6.81
CA LYS A 51 9.34 17.94 -6.58
C LYS A 51 9.18 16.51 -7.10
N PRO A 52 8.37 15.69 -6.42
CA PRO A 52 7.98 14.38 -6.96
C PRO A 52 6.96 14.54 -8.07
N VAL A 53 6.98 13.62 -9.02
CA VAL A 53 6.04 13.60 -10.15
C VAL A 53 5.43 12.20 -10.24
N VAL A 54 4.12 12.10 -10.39
CA VAL A 54 3.43 10.83 -10.61
C VAL A 54 3.62 10.45 -12.08
N VAL A 55 4.40 9.39 -12.33
CA VAL A 55 4.71 8.95 -13.69
C VAL A 55 4.01 7.65 -14.08
N LYS A 56 3.74 6.79 -13.12
CA LYS A 56 3.07 5.50 -13.33
C LYS A 56 1.96 5.30 -12.31
N PRO A 57 0.84 6.03 -12.45
CA PRO A 57 -0.22 6.01 -11.42
C PRO A 57 -0.84 4.63 -11.20
N TYR A 58 -0.93 3.81 -12.25
CA TYR A 58 -1.54 2.49 -12.15
C TYR A 58 -0.60 1.41 -11.59
N ASN A 59 0.65 1.77 -11.29
CA ASN A 59 1.54 0.86 -10.55
C ASN A 59 1.20 0.85 -9.06
N CYS A 60 0.48 1.86 -8.58
CA CYS A 60 0.07 1.96 -7.18
C CYS A 60 -0.76 0.74 -6.78
N LEU A 61 -0.43 0.14 -5.64
CA LEU A 61 -1.21 -0.99 -5.11
C LEU A 61 -2.60 -0.49 -4.71
N VAL A 62 -3.62 -1.15 -5.21
CA VAL A 62 -5.01 -0.78 -4.92
C VAL A 62 -5.24 -0.77 -3.40
N GLY A 63 -5.65 0.36 -2.86
CA GLY A 63 -5.88 0.55 -1.43
C GLY A 63 -4.67 1.04 -0.64
N CYS A 64 -3.49 1.10 -1.24
CA CYS A 64 -2.28 1.58 -0.56
C CYS A 64 -2.28 3.09 -0.41
N GLN A 65 -2.05 3.59 0.81
CA GLN A 65 -1.97 5.01 1.12
C GLN A 65 -0.72 5.36 1.93
N THR A 66 0.29 4.50 1.91
CA THR A 66 1.49 4.67 2.72
C THR A 66 2.16 6.02 2.50
N CYS A 67 2.35 6.42 1.23
CA CYS A 67 2.96 7.71 0.89
C CYS A 67 2.17 8.90 1.44
N ALA A 68 0.84 8.85 1.34
CA ALA A 68 -0.02 9.91 1.88
C ALA A 68 0.05 9.98 3.40
N ASN A 69 0.08 8.83 4.06
CA ASN A 69 0.18 8.76 5.52
C ASN A 69 1.52 9.28 6.05
N LEU A 70 2.59 9.16 5.26
CA LEU A 70 3.92 9.63 5.63
C LEU A 70 4.20 11.08 5.22
N CYS A 71 3.39 11.66 4.35
CA CYS A 71 3.63 13.03 3.87
C CYS A 71 3.48 14.02 5.03
N PRO A 72 4.56 14.78 5.37
CA PRO A 72 4.52 15.66 6.54
C PRO A 72 3.59 16.86 6.38
N VAL A 73 3.20 17.19 5.17
CA VAL A 73 2.35 18.35 4.89
C VAL A 73 0.99 17.98 4.29
N GLY A 74 0.71 16.68 4.17
CA GLY A 74 -0.57 16.21 3.64
C GLY A 74 -0.83 16.60 2.19
N ALA A 75 0.21 16.61 1.36
CA ALA A 75 0.11 17.03 -0.04
C ALA A 75 -0.42 15.95 -0.98
N ILE A 76 -0.57 14.72 -0.51
CA ILE A 76 -0.96 13.58 -1.34
C ILE A 76 -2.40 13.16 -1.02
N GLU A 77 -3.22 13.07 -2.06
CA GLU A 77 -4.61 12.64 -1.95
C GLU A 77 -4.84 11.36 -2.73
N PHE A 78 -5.72 10.51 -2.21
CA PHE A 78 -6.21 9.31 -2.88
C PHE A 78 -7.72 9.39 -3.04
N PRO A 79 -8.31 8.59 -3.96
CA PRO A 79 -9.76 8.47 -4.04
C PRO A 79 -10.35 7.90 -2.75
N ASP A 80 -11.66 7.97 -2.61
CA ASP A 80 -12.35 7.41 -1.44
C ASP A 80 -12.04 5.91 -1.32
N PRO A 81 -11.59 5.42 -0.15
CA PRO A 81 -11.34 3.99 0.07
C PRO A 81 -12.53 3.09 -0.23
N GLN A 82 -13.75 3.61 -0.24
CA GLN A 82 -14.95 2.86 -0.61
C GLN A 82 -14.87 2.30 -2.03
N ILE A 83 -14.16 2.99 -2.92
CA ILE A 83 -13.94 2.53 -4.30
C ILE A 83 -13.31 1.13 -4.31
N VAL A 84 -12.35 0.89 -3.42
CA VAL A 84 -11.66 -0.41 -3.31
C VAL A 84 -12.66 -1.50 -2.94
N ARG A 85 -13.52 -1.23 -1.95
CA ARG A 85 -14.54 -2.19 -1.51
C ARG A 85 -15.57 -2.46 -2.61
N ASP A 86 -16.00 -1.41 -3.30
CA ASP A 86 -16.97 -1.52 -4.39
C ASP A 86 -16.41 -2.33 -5.56
N GLU A 87 -15.16 -2.08 -5.93
CA GLU A 87 -14.48 -2.83 -6.98
C GLU A 87 -14.27 -4.29 -6.58
N ALA A 88 -13.93 -4.55 -5.32
CA ALA A 88 -13.77 -5.91 -4.81
C ALA A 88 -15.07 -6.72 -4.92
N ARG A 89 -16.21 -6.09 -4.61
CA ARG A 89 -17.53 -6.73 -4.76
C ARG A 89 -17.90 -6.93 -6.22
N LYS A 90 -17.78 -5.89 -7.02
CA LYS A 90 -18.12 -5.90 -8.45
C LYS A 90 -17.32 -6.93 -9.22
N ARG A 91 -16.04 -7.08 -8.89
CA ARG A 91 -15.12 -8.00 -9.58
C ARG A 91 -15.05 -9.38 -8.94
N LYS A 92 -15.84 -9.63 -7.90
CA LYS A 92 -15.89 -10.91 -7.18
C LYS A 92 -14.53 -11.36 -6.66
N ILE A 93 -13.74 -10.42 -6.13
CA ILE A 93 -12.39 -10.67 -5.63
C ILE A 93 -12.39 -11.73 -4.52
N PHE A 94 -13.38 -11.71 -3.64
CA PHE A 94 -13.49 -12.68 -2.53
C PHE A 94 -13.54 -14.12 -2.99
N THR A 95 -14.19 -14.40 -4.13
CA THR A 95 -14.23 -15.74 -4.73
C THR A 95 -12.84 -16.17 -5.18
N LYS A 96 -12.10 -15.26 -5.80
CA LYS A 96 -10.71 -15.49 -6.23
C LYS A 96 -9.79 -15.74 -5.05
N VAL A 97 -9.99 -15.00 -3.95
CA VAL A 97 -9.20 -15.12 -2.72
C VAL A 97 -9.37 -16.50 -2.10
N LYS A 98 -10.58 -17.04 -2.06
CA LYS A 98 -10.84 -18.39 -1.52
C LYS A 98 -10.01 -19.45 -2.25
N LYS A 99 -9.96 -19.35 -3.56
CA LYS A 99 -9.16 -20.26 -4.39
C LYS A 99 -7.67 -20.12 -4.08
N LEU A 100 -7.18 -18.90 -4.00
CA LEU A 100 -5.78 -18.60 -3.68
C LEU A 100 -5.38 -19.08 -2.29
N LEU A 101 -6.29 -18.97 -1.32
CA LEU A 101 -6.05 -19.46 0.04
C LEU A 101 -5.83 -20.97 0.06
N ASN A 102 -6.67 -21.72 -0.67
CA ASN A 102 -6.51 -23.16 -0.77
C ASN A 102 -5.20 -23.55 -1.45
N GLU A 103 -4.82 -22.83 -2.51
CA GLU A 103 -3.58 -23.11 -3.24
C GLU A 103 -2.33 -22.81 -2.40
N ARG A 104 -2.35 -21.72 -1.63
CA ARG A 104 -1.17 -21.26 -0.88
C ARG A 104 -0.99 -21.95 0.47
N PHE A 105 -2.09 -22.27 1.15
CA PHE A 105 -2.04 -22.70 2.54
C PHE A 105 -2.52 -24.12 2.80
N ALA A 106 -2.87 -24.87 1.77
CA ALA A 106 -3.26 -26.29 1.93
C ALA A 106 -2.10 -27.07 2.57
N GLY A 107 -2.38 -27.75 3.67
CA GLY A 107 -1.38 -28.55 4.37
C GLY A 107 -0.42 -27.79 5.28
N GLN A 108 -0.58 -26.46 5.41
CA GLN A 108 0.27 -25.68 6.29
C GLN A 108 -0.09 -25.88 7.76
N LEU A 109 0.92 -26.04 8.62
CA LEU A 109 0.71 -26.31 10.04
C LEU A 109 0.38 -25.03 10.82
N ILE A 110 -0.64 -25.12 11.66
CA ILE A 110 -1.13 -24.02 12.49
C ILE A 110 -0.14 -23.65 13.61
N GLU A 111 0.68 -24.59 14.06
CA GLU A 111 1.69 -24.35 15.11
C GLU A 111 2.64 -23.21 14.77
N THR A 112 3.00 -23.06 13.50
CA THR A 112 3.87 -21.97 13.03
C THR A 112 3.20 -20.62 13.27
N ALA A 113 1.89 -20.53 13.03
CA ALA A 113 1.12 -19.30 13.23
C ALA A 113 1.01 -18.91 14.71
N LYS A 114 0.86 -19.91 15.60
CA LYS A 114 0.81 -19.66 17.05
C LYS A 114 2.11 -19.07 17.56
N SER A 115 3.25 -19.64 17.15
CA SER A 115 4.57 -19.16 17.52
C SER A 115 4.78 -17.70 17.12
N TYR A 116 4.36 -17.35 15.91
CA TYR A 116 4.45 -16.00 15.38
C TYR A 116 3.55 -15.02 16.14
N SER A 117 2.34 -15.45 16.51
CA SER A 117 1.41 -14.63 17.31
C SER A 117 1.98 -14.30 18.69
N GLU A 118 2.66 -15.25 19.31
CA GLU A 118 3.31 -15.04 20.61
C GLU A 118 4.43 -14.00 20.52
N GLU A 119 5.23 -14.03 19.45
CA GLU A 119 6.27 -13.04 19.19
C GLU A 119 5.69 -11.62 19.07
N ILE A 120 4.61 -11.47 18.30
CA ILE A 120 3.94 -10.19 18.11
C ILE A 120 3.43 -9.64 19.43
N SER A 121 2.79 -10.49 20.24
CA SER A 121 2.29 -10.09 21.58
C SER A 121 3.41 -9.60 22.49
N SER A 122 4.58 -10.25 22.45
CA SER A 122 5.76 -9.83 23.22
C SER A 122 6.24 -8.46 22.77
N GLN A 123 6.28 -8.21 21.46
CA GLN A 123 6.69 -6.92 20.90
C GLN A 123 5.73 -5.80 21.29
N GLU A 124 4.44 -6.06 21.25
CA GLU A 124 3.41 -5.09 21.66
C GLU A 124 3.57 -4.68 23.14
N LYS A 125 3.86 -5.64 24.01
CA LYS A 125 4.11 -5.36 25.44
C LYS A 125 5.33 -4.46 25.61
N LYS A 126 6.42 -4.73 24.90
CA LYS A 126 7.64 -3.92 24.93
C LYS A 126 7.38 -2.50 24.46
N MET A 127 6.58 -2.33 23.41
CA MET A 127 6.21 -1.01 22.89
C MET A 127 5.40 -0.21 23.90
N LYS A 128 4.44 -0.85 24.57
CA LYS A 128 3.64 -0.21 25.62
C LYS A 128 4.49 0.24 26.80
N GLU A 129 5.48 -0.57 27.20
CA GLU A 129 6.41 -0.19 28.27
C GLU A 129 7.29 0.99 27.88
N MET A 130 7.74 1.05 26.63
CA MET A 130 8.52 2.17 26.12
C MET A 130 7.72 3.46 26.13
N ASP A 131 6.44 3.41 25.72
CA ASP A 131 5.53 4.56 25.74
C ASP A 131 5.33 5.09 27.16
N ARG A 132 5.20 4.20 28.14
CA ARG A 132 5.07 4.60 29.55
C ARG A 132 6.30 5.34 30.07
N LYS A 133 7.50 4.97 29.61
CA LYS A 133 8.75 5.61 30.03
C LYS A 133 8.91 7.02 29.48
N HIS A 134 8.17 7.36 28.42
CA HIS A 134 8.23 8.67 27.78
C HIS A 134 7.10 9.61 28.23
N GLU A 135 6.23 9.17 29.10
CA GLU A 135 5.24 10.01 29.77
C GLU A 135 5.89 10.68 30.99
#